data_945091d95f982953f2b20099828d0339
#
_entry.id   945091d95f982953f2b20099828d0339
#
_cell.length_a   1.000
_cell.length_b   1.000
_cell.length_c   1.000
_cell.angle_alpha   90.00
_cell.angle_beta   90.00
_cell.angle_gamma   90.00
#
_symmetry.space_group_name_H-M   'P 1'
#
loop_
_entity.id
_entity.type
_entity.pdbx_description
1 polymer ?
#
loop_
_entity_poly.entity_id
_entity_poly.type
_entity_poly.pdbx_seq_one_letter_code
_entity_poly.pdbx_strand_id
1 'polypeptide(L)'
;VMYSATVGLTLAYGLNMSVPIGVFVAMTWPRLGFIKKMNPQIPTGLVSEEEIPDEDLPSLGISLTVALFPVVFIAGAALYDMFVDSENWLSEVVNFLGSPAIALLMALLLAMYVFGPRIGRPMATVAKSAAEAGKAMAMILLVIAAGGAFKDVLVAAGIADYIADMTSSWAISPIILAWLIAVILRIALGSATVAVATAAGIAA
;
A
#
# COMPACT_ATOMS: atom_id res chain seq x y z
N VAL A 1 -0.43 10.76 18.45
CA VAL A 1 0.65 10.07 19.21
C VAL A 1 0.73 8.57 18.87
N MET A 2 -0.37 7.85 18.67
CA MET A 2 -0.33 6.42 18.30
C MET A 2 0.05 6.18 16.81
N TYR A 3 -0.15 7.14 15.92
CA TYR A 3 0.07 6.94 14.47
C TYR A 3 1.55 7.00 14.09
N SER A 4 2.34 7.85 14.73
CA SER A 4 3.78 7.98 14.45
C SER A 4 4.60 6.81 14.99
N ALA A 5 4.27 6.31 16.17
CA ALA A 5 4.91 5.12 16.73
C ALA A 5 4.65 3.85 15.88
N THR A 6 3.48 3.75 15.24
CA THR A 6 3.14 2.62 14.36
C THR A 6 3.87 2.65 13.02
N VAL A 7 4.17 3.81 12.45
CA VAL A 7 4.89 3.89 11.15
C VAL A 7 6.33 3.41 11.29
N GLY A 8 7.06 3.86 12.33
CA GLY A 8 8.43 3.40 12.59
C GLY A 8 8.50 1.88 12.84
N LEU A 9 7.61 1.35 13.66
CA LEU A 9 7.52 -0.09 13.92
C LEU A 9 7.10 -0.87 12.66
N THR A 10 6.17 -0.36 11.88
CA THR A 10 5.74 -1.00 10.62
C THR A 10 6.87 -1.04 9.60
N LEU A 11 7.67 0.02 9.49
CA LEU A 11 8.85 0.03 8.64
C LEU A 11 9.93 -0.94 9.15
N ALA A 12 10.23 -0.90 10.45
CA ALA A 12 11.26 -1.75 11.02
C ALA A 12 10.93 -3.25 10.90
N TYR A 13 9.73 -3.65 11.28
CA TYR A 13 9.32 -5.05 11.21
C TYR A 13 8.79 -5.45 9.83
N GLY A 14 8.07 -4.57 9.16
CA GLY A 14 7.48 -4.82 7.86
C GLY A 14 8.52 -5.04 6.77
N LEU A 15 9.55 -4.21 6.69
CA LEU A 15 10.63 -4.37 5.70
C LEU A 15 11.45 -5.64 5.96
N ASN A 16 11.80 -5.90 7.22
CA ASN A 16 12.59 -7.08 7.58
C ASN A 16 11.87 -8.39 7.28
N MET A 17 10.53 -8.39 7.28
CA MET A 17 9.73 -9.58 6.94
C MET A 17 9.33 -9.62 5.47
N SER A 18 8.92 -8.49 4.90
CA SER A 18 8.39 -8.47 3.53
C SER A 18 9.48 -8.66 2.46
N VAL A 19 10.68 -8.11 2.67
CA VAL A 19 11.77 -8.22 1.69
C VAL A 19 12.24 -9.67 1.51
N PRO A 20 12.60 -10.45 2.56
CA PRO A 20 12.97 -11.86 2.39
C PRO A 20 11.84 -12.70 1.80
N ILE A 21 10.59 -12.48 2.26
CA ILE A 21 9.43 -13.22 1.75
C ILE A 21 9.19 -12.85 0.29
N GLY A 22 9.26 -11.57 -0.08
CA GLY A 22 9.10 -11.09 -1.45
C GLY A 22 10.16 -11.69 -2.39
N VAL A 23 11.43 -11.70 -1.97
CA VAL A 23 12.52 -12.31 -2.73
C VAL A 23 12.30 -13.83 -2.85
N PHE A 24 11.95 -14.51 -1.77
CA PHE A 24 11.67 -15.95 -1.79
C PHE A 24 10.53 -16.28 -2.76
N VAL A 25 9.43 -15.55 -2.70
CA VAL A 25 8.28 -15.74 -3.60
C VAL A 25 8.68 -15.43 -5.04
N ALA A 26 9.38 -14.33 -5.31
CA ALA A 26 9.83 -13.97 -6.65
C ALA A 26 10.76 -15.02 -7.26
N MET A 27 11.59 -15.68 -6.45
CA MET A 27 12.48 -16.72 -6.92
C MET A 27 11.81 -18.11 -7.10
N THR A 28 10.82 -18.42 -6.28
CA THR A 28 10.18 -19.74 -6.26
C THR A 28 8.94 -19.79 -7.15
N TRP A 29 8.13 -18.74 -7.13
CA TRP A 29 6.85 -18.68 -7.84
C TRP A 29 6.95 -18.96 -9.35
N PRO A 30 7.87 -18.33 -10.11
CA PRO A 30 8.01 -18.61 -11.54
C PRO A 30 8.50 -20.04 -11.86
N ARG A 31 9.08 -20.73 -10.86
CA ARG A 31 9.60 -22.10 -11.03
C ARG A 31 8.55 -23.18 -10.81
N LEU A 32 7.41 -22.84 -10.20
CA LEU A 32 6.30 -23.78 -10.00
C LEU A 32 5.67 -24.14 -11.34
N GLY A 33 5.67 -25.44 -11.68
CA GLY A 33 5.16 -25.93 -12.97
C GLY A 33 3.68 -25.60 -13.21
N PHE A 34 2.90 -25.44 -12.15
CA PHE A 34 1.51 -24.99 -12.18
C PHE A 34 1.41 -23.55 -12.72
N ILE A 35 2.28 -22.66 -12.25
CA ILE A 35 2.26 -21.23 -12.63
C ILE A 35 2.71 -21.03 -14.08
N LYS A 36 3.65 -21.85 -14.56
CA LYS A 36 4.06 -21.84 -15.97
C LYS A 36 2.91 -22.20 -16.94
N LYS A 37 1.92 -22.94 -16.47
CA LYS A 37 0.72 -23.29 -17.28
C LYS A 37 -0.39 -22.24 -17.17
N MET A 38 -0.34 -21.38 -16.16
CA MET A 38 -1.27 -20.25 -16.08
C MET A 38 -0.79 -19.18 -17.06
N ASN A 39 -1.67 -18.79 -17.96
CA ASN A 39 -1.48 -17.61 -18.80
C ASN A 39 -2.30 -16.45 -18.18
N PRO A 40 -1.75 -15.76 -17.15
CA PRO A 40 -2.50 -14.72 -16.47
C PRO A 40 -2.76 -13.59 -17.46
N GLN A 41 -4.02 -13.30 -17.69
CA GLN A 41 -4.43 -12.11 -18.41
C GLN A 41 -4.10 -10.89 -17.57
N ILE A 42 -3.47 -9.90 -18.17
CA ILE A 42 -3.21 -8.62 -17.52
C ILE A 42 -4.57 -7.94 -17.27
N PRO A 43 -4.92 -7.55 -16.04
CA PRO A 43 -6.19 -6.92 -15.76
C PRO A 43 -6.33 -5.63 -16.58
N THR A 44 -7.37 -5.55 -17.38
CA THR A 44 -7.71 -4.34 -18.14
C THR A 44 -7.92 -3.16 -17.19
N GLY A 45 -7.27 -2.05 -17.47
CA GLY A 45 -7.35 -0.83 -16.65
C GLY A 45 -6.24 -0.64 -15.61
N LEU A 46 -5.35 -1.63 -15.39
CA LEU A 46 -4.15 -1.47 -14.56
C LEU A 46 -2.88 -1.18 -15.38
N VAL A 47 -2.92 -1.49 -16.66
CA VAL A 47 -1.80 -1.24 -17.58
C VAL A 47 -2.34 -0.47 -18.77
N SER A 48 -1.64 0.57 -19.19
CA SER A 48 -1.94 1.27 -20.44
C SER A 48 -1.68 0.31 -21.60
N GLU A 49 -2.64 0.18 -22.51
CA GLU A 49 -2.46 -0.58 -23.75
C GLU A 49 -1.62 0.19 -24.78
N GLU A 50 -1.31 1.45 -24.49
CA GLU A 50 -0.53 2.34 -25.35
C GLU A 50 0.96 2.03 -25.15
N GLU A 51 1.57 1.34 -26.11
CA GLU A 51 3.02 1.15 -26.14
C GLU A 51 3.70 2.46 -26.45
N ILE A 52 4.42 3.01 -25.46
CA ILE A 52 5.21 4.22 -25.64
C ILE A 52 6.56 3.80 -26.23
N PRO A 53 7.00 4.40 -27.36
CA PRO A 53 8.31 4.13 -27.93
C PRO A 53 9.43 4.37 -26.90
N ASP A 54 10.47 3.53 -26.93
CA ASP A 54 11.59 3.61 -25.98
C ASP A 54 12.29 4.99 -26.00
N GLU A 55 12.24 5.69 -27.14
CA GLU A 55 12.82 7.03 -27.33
C GLU A 55 12.08 8.10 -26.52
N ASP A 56 10.80 7.89 -26.24
CA ASP A 56 9.94 8.81 -25.48
C ASP A 56 9.88 8.45 -23.97
N LEU A 57 10.57 7.39 -23.55
CA LEU A 57 10.63 6.99 -22.16
C LEU A 57 11.58 7.88 -21.36
N PRO A 58 11.18 8.34 -20.17
CA PRO A 58 12.08 9.07 -19.28
C PRO A 58 13.24 8.16 -18.82
N SER A 59 14.41 8.76 -18.62
CA SER A 59 15.58 7.99 -18.16
C SER A 59 15.29 7.29 -16.83
N LEU A 60 15.86 6.09 -16.67
CA LEU A 60 15.68 5.25 -15.47
C LEU A 60 16.04 6.01 -14.18
N GLY A 61 17.09 6.86 -14.20
CA GLY A 61 17.49 7.67 -13.05
C GLY A 61 16.39 8.66 -12.61
N ILE A 62 15.75 9.33 -13.57
CA ILE A 62 14.67 10.27 -13.32
C ILE A 62 13.45 9.51 -12.77
N SER A 63 13.09 8.39 -13.39
CA SER A 63 11.96 7.56 -12.95
C SER A 63 12.15 7.04 -11.53
N LEU A 64 13.35 6.54 -11.20
CA LEU A 64 13.68 6.10 -9.84
C LEU A 64 13.66 7.26 -8.84
N THR A 65 14.16 8.43 -9.21
CA THR A 65 14.14 9.60 -8.31
C THR A 65 12.71 9.98 -7.94
N VAL A 66 11.82 10.05 -8.93
CA VAL A 66 10.40 10.36 -8.69
C VAL A 66 9.71 9.27 -7.86
N ALA A 67 9.96 8.00 -8.18
CA ALA A 67 9.35 6.87 -7.48
C ALA A 67 9.83 6.76 -6.02
N LEU A 68 11.10 7.03 -5.74
CA LEU A 68 11.69 6.96 -4.41
C LEU A 68 11.48 8.23 -3.59
N PHE A 69 11.09 9.33 -4.22
CA PHE A 69 10.89 10.62 -3.55
C PHE A 69 10.03 10.52 -2.27
N PRO A 70 8.80 9.96 -2.31
CA PRO A 70 7.98 9.86 -1.10
C PRO A 70 8.61 8.93 -0.05
N VAL A 71 9.28 7.87 -0.48
CA VAL A 71 9.95 6.92 0.43
C VAL A 71 11.05 7.61 1.21
N VAL A 72 11.86 8.46 0.55
CA VAL A 72 12.96 9.21 1.19
C VAL A 72 12.41 10.18 2.24
N PHE A 73 11.31 10.88 1.95
CA PHE A 73 10.72 11.82 2.91
C PHE A 73 10.08 11.09 4.10
N ILE A 74 9.29 10.04 3.84
CA ILE A 74 8.64 9.26 4.91
C ILE A 74 9.69 8.55 5.79
N ALA A 75 10.66 7.87 5.18
CA ALA A 75 11.72 7.19 5.93
C ALA A 75 12.64 8.19 6.63
N GLY A 76 12.95 9.32 5.98
CA GLY A 76 13.76 10.39 6.57
C GLY A 76 13.12 10.98 7.83
N ALA A 77 11.82 11.25 7.81
CA ALA A 77 11.10 11.71 8.99
C ALA A 77 11.08 10.66 10.10
N ALA A 78 10.81 9.41 9.76
CA ALA A 78 10.83 8.31 10.73
C ALA A 78 12.22 8.10 11.37
N LEU A 79 13.28 8.24 10.58
CA LEU A 79 14.66 8.20 11.11
C LEU A 79 14.97 9.42 11.97
N TYR A 80 14.53 10.61 11.56
CA TYR A 80 14.72 11.82 12.35
C TYR A 80 14.09 11.67 13.73
N ASP A 81 12.85 11.22 13.82
CA ASP A 81 12.15 10.99 15.09
C ASP A 81 12.82 9.93 15.98
N MET A 82 13.58 9.00 15.37
CA MET A 82 14.33 7.99 16.12
C MET A 82 15.58 8.54 16.82
N PHE A 83 16.19 9.59 16.25
CA PHE A 83 17.46 10.13 16.72
C PHE A 83 17.33 11.50 17.43
N VAL A 84 16.21 12.18 17.26
CA VAL A 84 16.00 13.55 17.76
C VAL A 84 14.77 13.61 18.65
N ASP A 85 14.98 13.52 19.94
CA ASP A 85 13.95 13.61 21.00
C ASP A 85 13.56 15.07 21.35
N SER A 86 13.68 16.01 20.41
CA SER A 86 13.39 17.42 20.70
C SER A 86 12.17 17.91 19.90
N GLU A 87 11.17 18.42 20.61
CA GLU A 87 10.05 19.16 20.02
C GLU A 87 10.51 20.57 19.60
N ASN A 88 11.10 20.67 18.41
CA ASN A 88 11.54 21.91 17.80
C ASN A 88 10.71 22.19 16.56
N TRP A 89 10.67 23.44 16.10
CA TRP A 89 10.04 23.82 14.83
C TRP A 89 10.55 22.96 13.65
N LEU A 90 11.80 22.52 13.71
CA LEU A 90 12.41 21.65 12.71
C LEU A 90 11.76 20.27 12.70
N SER A 91 11.44 19.71 13.88
CA SER A 91 10.69 18.43 13.99
C SER A 91 9.31 18.54 13.37
N GLU A 92 8.60 19.65 13.58
CA GLU A 92 7.30 19.89 12.99
C GLU A 92 7.38 19.93 11.45
N VAL A 93 8.38 20.62 10.89
CA VAL A 93 8.59 20.69 9.44
C VAL A 93 8.95 19.33 8.86
N VAL A 94 9.87 18.59 9.50
CA VAL A 94 10.29 17.26 9.04
C VAL A 94 9.11 16.29 9.07
N ASN A 95 8.34 16.30 10.15
CA ASN A 95 7.16 15.44 10.28
C ASN A 95 6.03 15.83 9.33
N PHE A 96 5.84 17.12 9.07
CA PHE A 96 4.90 17.59 8.06
C PHE A 96 5.27 17.09 6.66
N LEU A 97 6.53 17.31 6.24
CA LEU A 97 7.02 16.90 4.94
C LEU A 97 7.09 15.36 4.78
N GLY A 98 7.39 14.64 5.87
CA GLY A 98 7.44 13.20 5.92
C GLY A 98 6.09 12.54 6.14
N SER A 99 5.02 13.32 6.39
CA SER A 99 3.68 12.73 6.47
C SER A 99 3.31 12.08 5.13
N PRO A 100 2.74 10.85 5.12
CA PRO A 100 2.48 10.13 3.88
C PRO A 100 1.63 10.91 2.87
N ALA A 101 0.65 11.67 3.35
CA ALA A 101 -0.21 12.48 2.50
C ALA A 101 0.57 13.59 1.77
N ILE A 102 1.44 14.31 2.50
CA ILE A 102 2.22 15.42 1.92
C ILE A 102 3.34 14.88 1.04
N ALA A 103 4.06 13.85 1.49
CA ALA A 103 5.14 13.24 0.70
C ALA A 103 4.62 12.68 -0.64
N LEU A 104 3.47 12.00 -0.64
CA LEU A 104 2.84 11.49 -1.86
C LEU A 104 2.29 12.63 -2.74
N LEU A 105 1.72 13.69 -2.16
CA LEU A 105 1.27 14.86 -2.92
C LEU A 105 2.44 15.54 -3.61
N MET A 106 3.55 15.76 -2.90
CA MET A 106 4.77 16.34 -3.47
C MET A 106 5.34 15.46 -4.59
N ALA A 107 5.36 14.14 -4.38
CA ALA A 107 5.80 13.19 -5.40
C ALA A 107 4.90 13.24 -6.66
N LEU A 108 3.58 13.35 -6.47
CA LEU A 108 2.62 13.51 -7.57
C LEU A 108 2.90 14.79 -8.37
N LEU A 109 3.04 15.92 -7.68
CA LEU A 109 3.35 17.20 -8.33
C LEU A 109 4.69 17.16 -9.06
N LEU A 110 5.70 16.54 -8.45
CA LEU A 110 7.00 16.32 -9.07
C LEU A 110 6.88 15.44 -10.32
N ALA A 111 6.13 14.34 -10.24
CA ALA A 111 5.88 13.44 -11.36
C ALA A 111 5.17 14.17 -12.51
N MET A 112 4.13 14.95 -12.21
CA MET A 112 3.41 15.73 -13.20
C MET A 112 4.32 16.73 -13.92
N TYR A 113 5.24 17.37 -13.21
CA TYR A 113 6.21 18.30 -13.80
C TYR A 113 7.27 17.57 -14.63
N VAL A 114 7.86 16.51 -14.07
CA VAL A 114 9.01 15.80 -14.67
C VAL A 114 8.59 15.00 -15.90
N PHE A 115 7.45 14.32 -15.86
CA PHE A 115 6.91 13.49 -16.95
C PHE A 115 5.97 14.27 -17.90
N GLY A 116 5.77 15.54 -17.65
CA GLY A 116 4.97 16.43 -18.46
C GLY A 116 5.84 17.52 -19.13
N PRO A 117 5.77 18.76 -18.65
CA PRO A 117 6.41 19.92 -19.30
C PRO A 117 7.91 19.77 -19.51
N ARG A 118 8.63 19.10 -18.59
CA ARG A 118 10.09 18.93 -18.69
C ARG A 118 10.52 18.12 -19.91
N ILE A 119 9.68 17.17 -20.35
CA ILE A 119 9.95 16.36 -21.55
C ILE A 119 9.14 16.83 -22.78
N GLY A 120 8.58 18.04 -22.71
CA GLY A 120 7.84 18.64 -23.82
C GLY A 120 6.42 18.14 -24.01
N ARG A 121 5.86 17.35 -23.07
CA ARG A 121 4.48 16.89 -23.14
C ARG A 121 3.51 18.01 -22.74
N PRO A 122 2.41 18.20 -23.46
CA PRO A 122 1.42 19.23 -23.13
C PRO A 122 0.71 18.88 -21.81
N MET A 123 0.39 19.92 -21.03
CA MET A 123 -0.27 19.76 -19.74
C MET A 123 -1.63 19.04 -19.83
N ALA A 124 -2.30 19.13 -20.98
CA ALA A 124 -3.53 18.40 -21.27
C ALA A 124 -3.34 16.87 -21.21
N THR A 125 -2.21 16.35 -21.69
CA THR A 125 -1.86 14.92 -21.62
C THR A 125 -1.62 14.51 -20.18
N VAL A 126 -0.90 15.32 -19.40
CA VAL A 126 -0.65 15.06 -17.97
C VAL A 126 -1.97 15.03 -17.18
N ALA A 127 -2.85 15.99 -17.46
CA ALA A 127 -4.17 16.05 -16.83
C ALA A 127 -5.04 14.83 -17.18
N LYS A 128 -4.98 14.34 -18.42
CA LYS A 128 -5.66 13.12 -18.84
C LYS A 128 -5.15 11.90 -18.07
N SER A 129 -3.83 11.72 -17.98
CA SER A 129 -3.22 10.62 -17.22
C SER A 129 -3.58 10.69 -15.73
N ALA A 130 -3.58 11.87 -15.13
CA ALA A 130 -4.02 12.06 -13.75
C ALA A 130 -5.49 11.71 -13.55
N ALA A 131 -6.36 12.06 -14.50
CA ALA A 131 -7.79 11.72 -14.46
C ALA A 131 -8.02 10.20 -14.58
N GLU A 132 -7.27 9.51 -15.43
CA GLU A 132 -7.32 8.06 -15.58
C GLU A 132 -6.82 7.35 -14.31
N ALA A 133 -5.72 7.81 -13.72
CA ALA A 133 -5.25 7.33 -12.42
C ALA A 133 -6.31 7.55 -11.33
N GLY A 134 -6.97 8.71 -11.31
CA GLY A 134 -8.08 9.01 -10.39
C GLY A 134 -9.25 8.05 -10.54
N LYS A 135 -9.63 7.68 -11.77
CA LYS A 135 -10.68 6.68 -12.03
C LYS A 135 -10.30 5.29 -11.51
N ALA A 136 -9.05 4.86 -11.73
CA ALA A 136 -8.56 3.58 -11.23
C ALA A 136 -8.57 3.56 -9.68
N MET A 137 -8.13 4.65 -9.05
CA MET A 137 -8.14 4.78 -7.59
C MET A 137 -9.56 4.83 -7.01
N ALA A 138 -10.53 5.43 -7.69
CA ALA A 138 -11.92 5.48 -7.24
C ALA A 138 -12.51 4.07 -7.03
N MET A 139 -12.23 3.13 -7.93
CA MET A 139 -12.66 1.75 -7.78
C MET A 139 -12.01 1.08 -6.56
N ILE A 140 -10.71 1.31 -6.33
CA ILE A 140 -9.98 0.77 -5.17
C ILE A 140 -10.56 1.33 -3.87
N LEU A 141 -10.82 2.64 -3.81
CA LEU A 141 -11.43 3.30 -2.65
C LEU A 141 -12.84 2.77 -2.38
N LEU A 142 -13.62 2.53 -3.41
CA LEU A 142 -14.97 1.95 -3.26
C LEU A 142 -14.90 0.54 -2.66
N VAL A 143 -13.97 -0.30 -3.12
CA VAL A 143 -13.77 -1.65 -2.58
C VAL A 143 -13.32 -1.60 -1.11
N ILE A 144 -12.41 -0.69 -0.75
CA ILE A 144 -11.98 -0.49 0.63
C ILE A 144 -13.14 -0.02 1.50
N ALA A 145 -13.92 0.95 1.05
CA ALA A 145 -15.09 1.45 1.77
C ALA A 145 -16.17 0.38 1.96
N ALA A 146 -16.44 -0.42 0.93
CA ALA A 146 -17.37 -1.55 1.01
C ALA A 146 -16.88 -2.62 2.00
N GLY A 147 -15.57 -2.89 2.04
CA GLY A 147 -14.96 -3.79 3.02
C GLY A 147 -15.08 -3.28 4.45
N GLY A 148 -14.92 -1.97 4.65
CA GLY A 148 -15.15 -1.31 5.94
C GLY A 148 -16.60 -1.43 6.40
N ALA A 149 -17.54 -1.11 5.52
CA ALA A 149 -18.97 -1.25 5.82
C ALA A 149 -19.36 -2.71 6.12
N PHE A 150 -18.81 -3.66 5.37
CA PHE A 150 -19.02 -5.09 5.64
C PHE A 150 -18.52 -5.49 7.03
N LYS A 151 -17.31 -5.03 7.41
CA LYS A 151 -16.77 -5.22 8.76
C LYS A 151 -17.72 -4.68 9.82
N ASP A 152 -18.23 -3.45 9.65
CA ASP A 152 -19.11 -2.82 10.62
C ASP A 152 -20.43 -3.60 10.79
N VAL A 153 -20.97 -4.17 9.70
CA VAL A 153 -22.13 -5.08 9.76
C VAL A 153 -21.82 -6.36 10.54
N LEU A 154 -20.63 -6.96 10.32
CA LEU A 154 -20.22 -8.16 11.05
C LEU A 154 -20.09 -7.89 12.56
N VAL A 155 -19.49 -6.76 12.93
CA VAL A 155 -19.35 -6.33 14.33
C VAL A 155 -20.73 -6.06 14.94
N ALA A 156 -21.58 -5.32 14.26
CA ALA A 156 -22.95 -5.02 14.71
C ALA A 156 -23.83 -6.29 14.85
N ALA A 157 -23.55 -7.31 14.04
CA ALA A 157 -24.22 -8.62 14.15
C ALA A 157 -23.69 -9.51 15.29
N GLY A 158 -22.69 -9.04 16.07
CA GLY A 158 -22.11 -9.81 17.19
C GLY A 158 -21.24 -10.98 16.76
N ILE A 159 -20.82 -11.04 15.49
CA ILE A 159 -20.00 -12.13 14.96
C ILE A 159 -18.59 -12.10 15.57
N ALA A 160 -18.06 -10.92 15.86
CA ALA A 160 -16.77 -10.77 16.53
C ALA A 160 -16.80 -11.40 17.93
N ASP A 161 -17.82 -11.07 18.72
CA ASP A 161 -18.01 -11.63 20.07
C ASP A 161 -18.21 -13.14 20.02
N TYR A 162 -19.02 -13.63 19.08
CA TYR A 162 -19.25 -15.07 18.89
C TYR A 162 -17.95 -15.83 18.56
N ILE A 163 -17.10 -15.27 17.70
CA ILE A 163 -15.79 -15.85 17.37
C ILE A 163 -14.87 -15.82 18.58
N ALA A 164 -14.84 -14.71 19.33
CA ALA A 164 -14.05 -14.59 20.54
C ALA A 164 -14.47 -15.63 21.59
N ASP A 165 -15.76 -15.79 21.84
CA ASP A 165 -16.29 -16.79 22.77
C ASP A 165 -15.98 -18.22 22.32
N MET A 166 -16.19 -18.53 21.06
CA MET A 166 -15.91 -19.85 20.51
C MET A 166 -14.43 -20.21 20.59
N THR A 167 -13.56 -19.24 20.41
CA THR A 167 -12.10 -19.43 20.40
C THR A 167 -11.44 -19.25 21.75
N SER A 168 -12.17 -18.75 22.77
CA SER A 168 -11.65 -18.57 24.13
C SER A 168 -11.20 -19.90 24.76
N SER A 169 -11.81 -21.02 24.37
CA SER A 169 -11.44 -22.38 24.80
C SER A 169 -10.28 -22.98 23.98
N TRP A 170 -9.89 -22.35 22.90
CA TRP A 170 -8.80 -22.83 22.05
C TRP A 170 -7.48 -22.23 22.57
N ALA A 171 -6.49 -23.07 22.81
CA ALA A 171 -5.15 -22.62 23.21
C ALA A 171 -4.38 -21.99 22.03
N ILE A 172 -5.08 -21.19 21.19
CA ILE A 172 -4.55 -20.55 20.00
C ILE A 172 -4.27 -19.08 20.33
N SER A 173 -3.08 -18.61 19.97
CA SER A 173 -2.75 -17.19 20.10
C SER A 173 -3.72 -16.32 19.26
N PRO A 174 -4.22 -15.19 19.81
CA PRO A 174 -5.07 -14.25 19.07
C PRO A 174 -4.46 -13.79 17.74
N ILE A 175 -3.13 -13.69 17.68
CA ILE A 175 -2.40 -13.33 16.45
C ILE A 175 -2.58 -14.39 15.36
N ILE A 176 -2.52 -15.68 15.74
CA ILE A 176 -2.71 -16.81 14.79
C ILE A 176 -4.16 -16.83 14.32
N LEU A 177 -5.11 -16.59 15.21
CA LEU A 177 -6.52 -16.51 14.86
C LEU A 177 -6.79 -15.36 13.87
N ALA A 178 -6.31 -14.16 14.17
CA ALA A 178 -6.44 -13.01 13.27
C ALA A 178 -5.81 -13.28 11.91
N TRP A 179 -4.66 -13.96 11.89
CA TRP A 179 -4.00 -14.35 10.65
C TRP A 179 -4.83 -15.36 9.85
N LEU A 180 -5.40 -16.37 10.49
CA LEU A 180 -6.28 -17.36 9.84
C LEU A 180 -7.52 -16.70 9.24
N ILE A 181 -8.17 -15.82 9.98
CA ILE A 181 -9.33 -15.04 9.50
C ILE A 181 -8.92 -14.21 8.27
N ALA A 182 -7.78 -13.50 8.35
CA ALA A 182 -7.28 -12.71 7.24
C ALA A 182 -6.99 -13.57 6.00
N VAL A 183 -6.42 -14.76 6.16
CA VAL A 183 -6.13 -15.69 5.05
C VAL A 183 -7.41 -16.17 4.39
N ILE A 184 -8.41 -16.60 5.18
CA ILE A 184 -9.70 -17.05 4.65
C ILE A 184 -10.39 -15.94 3.88
N LEU A 185 -10.47 -14.74 4.47
CA LEU A 185 -11.04 -13.57 3.82
C LEU A 185 -10.25 -13.17 2.56
N ARG A 186 -8.92 -13.30 2.60
CA ARG A 186 -8.06 -13.01 1.43
C ARG A 186 -8.38 -13.94 0.26
N ILE A 187 -8.59 -15.21 0.52
CA ILE A 187 -8.95 -16.21 -0.51
C ILE A 187 -10.35 -15.90 -1.06
N ALA A 188 -11.30 -15.59 -0.18
CA ALA A 188 -12.69 -15.33 -0.56
C ALA A 188 -12.86 -13.99 -1.31
N LEU A 189 -12.23 -12.93 -0.85
CA LEU A 189 -12.42 -11.56 -1.36
C LEU A 189 -11.40 -11.16 -2.44
N GLY A 190 -10.30 -11.89 -2.56
CA GLY A 190 -9.22 -11.57 -3.50
C GLY A 190 -8.39 -10.32 -3.14
N SER A 191 -8.81 -9.51 -2.17
CA SER A 191 -8.14 -8.26 -1.75
C SER A 191 -7.46 -8.41 -0.39
N ALA A 192 -6.14 -8.15 -0.34
CA ALA A 192 -5.39 -8.18 0.91
C ALA A 192 -5.80 -7.06 1.87
N THR A 193 -5.98 -5.86 1.34
CA THR A 193 -6.32 -4.66 2.13
C THR A 193 -7.65 -4.83 2.85
N VAL A 194 -8.68 -5.29 2.12
CA VAL A 194 -10.02 -5.54 2.69
C VAL A 194 -9.97 -6.68 3.70
N ALA A 195 -9.29 -7.78 3.36
CA ALA A 195 -9.17 -8.93 4.25
C ALA A 195 -8.49 -8.58 5.58
N VAL A 196 -7.38 -7.85 5.54
CA VAL A 196 -6.65 -7.43 6.76
C VAL A 196 -7.46 -6.43 7.57
N ALA A 197 -8.10 -5.43 6.93
CA ALA A 197 -8.93 -4.46 7.63
C ALA A 197 -10.14 -5.13 8.33
N THR A 198 -10.78 -6.09 7.67
CA THR A 198 -11.89 -6.86 8.25
C THR A 198 -11.41 -7.77 9.39
N ALA A 199 -10.31 -8.51 9.18
CA ALA A 199 -9.75 -9.39 10.21
C ALA A 199 -9.32 -8.62 11.46
N ALA A 200 -8.70 -7.45 11.30
CA ALA A 200 -8.33 -6.59 12.41
C ALA A 200 -9.54 -6.09 13.21
N GLY A 201 -10.67 -5.82 12.54
CA GLY A 201 -11.91 -5.42 13.22
C GLY A 201 -12.64 -6.56 13.92
N ILE A 202 -12.39 -7.81 13.54
CA ILE A 202 -12.95 -8.99 14.21
C ILE A 202 -12.07 -9.43 15.38
N ALA A 203 -10.75 -9.21 15.28
CA ALA A 203 -9.77 -9.65 16.30
C ALA A 203 -9.48 -8.58 17.37
N ALA A 204 -10.01 -7.35 17.23
CA ALA A 204 -9.86 -6.25 18.19
C ALA A 204 -10.94 -6.29 19.27
#